data_069bd8488402f1838a38e17d80b4461b
#
_entry.id   069bd8488402f1838a38e17d80b4461b
#
_cell.length_a   1.000
_cell.length_b   1.000
_cell.length_c   1.000
_cell.angle_alpha   90.00
_cell.angle_beta   90.00
_cell.angle_gamma   90.00
#
_symmetry.space_group_name_H-M   'P 1'
#
loop_
_entity.id
_entity.type
_entity.pdbx_description
1 polymer ?
#
loop_
_entity_poly.entity_id
_entity_poly.type
_entity_poly.pdbx_seq_one_letter_code
_entity_poly.pdbx_strand_id
1 'polypeptide(L)'
;EIKPDAVLVLGDTNSCLSAISAKRLHIPIFHMEAGNRCKDECLPEETNRRIVDVISDVNLPYSEPARKYLHEMGMPKERTYVTGSPMAEVLHGNLEKIENSNVLERLGFAPNKYILLSAHREENIDTEKNFVSLFTAINKLAQKYDMPILYSCHPRSRKRLEQTGFKLDSRVIMHEPLGFHDYNCLQMNAFA
;
A
#
# COMPACT_ATOMS: atom_id res chain seq x y z
N GLU A 1 -13.06 23.15 -19.50
CA GLU A 1 -13.32 21.72 -19.57
C GLU A 1 -12.15 21.04 -20.27
N ILE A 2 -11.50 20.08 -19.60
CA ILE A 2 -10.35 19.35 -20.15
C ILE A 2 -10.90 18.33 -21.17
N LYS A 3 -10.34 18.34 -22.38
CA LYS A 3 -10.63 17.35 -23.44
C LYS A 3 -9.34 16.53 -23.65
N PRO A 4 -9.11 15.45 -22.87
CA PRO A 4 -7.87 14.70 -22.95
C PRO A 4 -7.85 13.83 -24.22
N ASP A 5 -6.68 13.67 -24.83
CA ASP A 5 -6.45 12.74 -25.93
C ASP A 5 -6.29 11.30 -25.45
N ALA A 6 -5.90 11.11 -24.18
CA ALA A 6 -5.77 9.82 -23.54
C ALA A 6 -5.91 9.96 -22.00
N VAL A 7 -6.21 8.85 -21.34
CA VAL A 7 -6.25 8.74 -19.87
C VAL A 7 -5.25 7.71 -19.42
N LEU A 8 -4.39 8.10 -18.49
CA LEU A 8 -3.49 7.19 -17.77
C LEU A 8 -4.07 6.93 -16.37
N VAL A 9 -4.32 5.68 -16.06
CA VAL A 9 -4.79 5.21 -14.75
C VAL A 9 -3.64 4.51 -14.06
N LEU A 10 -3.38 4.87 -12.79
CA LEU A 10 -2.41 4.18 -11.95
C LEU A 10 -3.16 3.45 -10.82
N GLY A 11 -3.06 2.12 -10.81
CA GLY A 11 -3.63 1.27 -9.78
C GLY A 11 -5.16 1.18 -9.83
N ASP A 12 -5.76 1.03 -8.64
CA ASP A 12 -7.10 0.48 -8.47
C ASP A 12 -7.95 1.20 -7.40
N THR A 13 -7.54 2.37 -6.97
CA THR A 13 -8.37 3.19 -6.08
C THR A 13 -9.69 3.58 -6.76
N ASN A 14 -10.70 3.96 -5.98
CA ASN A 14 -12.04 4.29 -6.52
C ASN A 14 -12.01 5.34 -7.64
N SER A 15 -11.00 6.19 -7.70
CA SER A 15 -10.82 7.17 -8.78
C SER A 15 -10.62 6.51 -10.15
N CYS A 16 -10.09 5.28 -10.21
CA CYS A 16 -9.89 4.55 -11.45
C CYS A 16 -11.21 4.26 -12.20
N LEU A 17 -12.34 4.24 -11.50
CA LEU A 17 -13.66 4.02 -12.09
C LEU A 17 -14.09 5.16 -13.05
N SER A 18 -13.43 6.32 -12.99
CA SER A 18 -13.58 7.37 -14.00
C SER A 18 -13.24 6.90 -15.42
N ALA A 19 -12.44 5.85 -15.54
CA ALA A 19 -12.12 5.19 -16.81
C ALA A 19 -13.37 4.71 -17.57
N ILE A 20 -14.45 4.34 -16.85
CA ILE A 20 -15.73 3.95 -17.47
C ILE A 20 -16.28 5.09 -18.33
N SER A 21 -16.27 6.32 -17.80
CA SER A 21 -16.73 7.51 -18.52
C SER A 21 -15.81 7.86 -19.69
N ALA A 22 -14.50 7.75 -19.49
CA ALA A 22 -13.53 7.98 -20.57
C ALA A 22 -13.72 6.98 -21.72
N LYS A 23 -13.94 5.69 -21.40
CA LYS A 23 -14.19 4.66 -22.43
C LYS A 23 -15.45 4.94 -23.24
N ARG A 24 -16.51 5.40 -22.61
CA ARG A 24 -17.77 5.77 -23.29
C ARG A 24 -17.62 6.99 -24.19
N LEU A 25 -16.66 7.85 -23.90
CA LEU A 25 -16.29 9.02 -24.72
C LEU A 25 -15.25 8.69 -25.81
N HIS A 26 -14.90 7.39 -25.97
CA HIS A 26 -13.88 6.92 -26.92
C HIS A 26 -12.48 7.49 -26.67
N ILE A 27 -12.15 7.82 -25.42
CA ILE A 27 -10.83 8.30 -25.04
C ILE A 27 -9.96 7.06 -24.72
N PRO A 28 -8.80 6.89 -25.35
CA PRO A 28 -7.89 5.78 -25.07
C PRO A 28 -7.45 5.72 -23.60
N ILE A 29 -7.43 4.52 -23.03
CA ILE A 29 -7.09 4.28 -21.62
C ILE A 29 -5.85 3.40 -21.52
N PHE A 30 -4.87 3.90 -20.77
CA PHE A 30 -3.65 3.18 -20.39
C PHE A 30 -3.71 2.87 -18.90
N HIS A 31 -3.58 1.59 -18.53
CA HIS A 31 -3.67 1.15 -17.13
C HIS A 31 -2.33 0.65 -16.62
N MET A 32 -1.67 1.43 -15.76
CA MET A 32 -0.47 1.04 -15.03
C MET A 32 -0.85 0.21 -13.79
N GLU A 33 0.03 -0.72 -13.39
CA GLU A 33 -0.23 -1.68 -12.32
C GLU A 33 -1.33 -2.70 -12.66
N ALA A 34 -1.58 -2.88 -13.95
CA ALA A 34 -2.59 -3.81 -14.47
C ALA A 34 -2.26 -5.27 -14.12
N GLY A 35 -3.29 -6.11 -14.03
CA GLY A 35 -3.15 -7.55 -13.92
C GLY A 35 -2.77 -8.09 -12.54
N ASN A 36 -2.58 -7.25 -11.53
CA ASN A 36 -2.44 -7.73 -10.15
C ASN A 36 -3.72 -8.44 -9.73
N ARG A 37 -3.60 -9.50 -8.92
CA ARG A 37 -4.75 -10.27 -8.43
C ARG A 37 -4.65 -10.55 -6.94
N CYS A 38 -5.79 -10.43 -6.27
CA CYS A 38 -5.98 -10.86 -4.90
C CYS A 38 -6.95 -12.05 -4.87
N LYS A 39 -6.71 -13.01 -3.98
CA LYS A 39 -7.63 -14.13 -3.76
C LYS A 39 -8.85 -13.74 -2.92
N ASP A 40 -8.75 -12.62 -2.21
CA ASP A 40 -9.85 -12.07 -1.43
C ASP A 40 -10.69 -11.16 -2.33
N GLU A 41 -11.85 -11.67 -2.72
CA GLU A 41 -12.81 -10.93 -3.57
C GLU A 41 -13.58 -9.85 -2.80
N CYS A 42 -13.46 -9.80 -1.47
CA CYS A 42 -14.07 -8.75 -0.65
C CYS A 42 -13.34 -7.40 -0.75
N LEU A 43 -12.13 -7.40 -1.33
CA LEU A 43 -11.37 -6.16 -1.53
C LEU A 43 -11.96 -5.33 -2.67
N PRO A 44 -12.41 -4.08 -2.40
CA PRO A 44 -12.94 -3.20 -3.43
C PRO A 44 -11.94 -2.96 -4.57
N GLU A 45 -10.65 -2.90 -4.24
CA GLU A 45 -9.55 -2.72 -5.18
C GLU A 45 -9.47 -3.87 -6.19
N GLU A 46 -9.74 -5.11 -5.78
CA GLU A 46 -9.75 -6.25 -6.71
C GLU A 46 -10.85 -6.11 -7.77
N THR A 47 -12.03 -5.66 -7.34
CA THR A 47 -13.15 -5.39 -8.26
C THR A 47 -12.80 -4.24 -9.21
N ASN A 48 -12.30 -3.13 -8.68
CA ASN A 48 -11.92 -1.95 -9.46
C ASN A 48 -10.87 -2.31 -10.52
N ARG A 49 -9.85 -3.05 -10.12
CA ARG A 49 -8.74 -3.48 -10.99
C ARG A 49 -9.25 -4.33 -12.15
N ARG A 50 -10.08 -5.33 -11.87
CA ARG A 50 -10.68 -6.18 -12.90
C ARG A 50 -11.49 -5.38 -13.92
N ILE A 51 -12.28 -4.41 -13.45
CA ILE A 51 -13.05 -3.54 -14.34
C ILE A 51 -12.11 -2.75 -15.26
N VAL A 52 -11.09 -2.09 -14.69
CA VAL A 52 -10.19 -1.24 -15.46
C VAL A 52 -9.32 -2.05 -16.41
N ASP A 53 -8.82 -3.22 -15.99
CA ASP A 53 -8.07 -4.12 -16.86
C ASP A 53 -8.84 -4.46 -18.13
N VAL A 54 -10.14 -4.76 -18.00
CA VAL A 54 -10.99 -5.17 -19.14
C VAL A 54 -11.30 -4.02 -20.08
N ILE A 55 -11.54 -2.81 -19.55
CA ILE A 55 -11.94 -1.67 -20.39
C ILE A 55 -10.77 -0.88 -20.95
N SER A 56 -9.56 -1.08 -20.45
CA SER A 56 -8.35 -0.39 -20.92
C SER A 56 -7.94 -0.82 -22.33
N ASP A 57 -7.45 0.15 -23.09
CA ASP A 57 -6.95 -0.10 -24.45
C ASP A 57 -5.54 -0.69 -24.40
N VAL A 58 -4.75 -0.29 -23.40
CA VAL A 58 -3.41 -0.81 -23.15
C VAL A 58 -3.25 -1.10 -21.66
N ASN A 59 -2.79 -2.30 -21.33
CA ASN A 59 -2.44 -2.72 -19.99
C ASN A 59 -0.92 -2.74 -19.79
N LEU A 60 -0.45 -2.13 -18.70
CA LEU A 60 0.95 -1.96 -18.32
C LEU A 60 1.21 -2.66 -16.99
N PRO A 61 1.27 -4.00 -16.97
CA PRO A 61 1.57 -4.77 -15.77
C PRO A 61 3.00 -4.55 -15.29
N TYR A 62 3.23 -4.66 -13.99
CA TYR A 62 4.57 -4.50 -13.39
C TYR A 62 5.41 -5.78 -13.44
N SER A 63 4.80 -6.92 -13.69
CA SER A 63 5.47 -8.22 -13.65
C SER A 63 4.93 -9.22 -14.67
N GLU A 64 5.74 -10.22 -14.98
CA GLU A 64 5.33 -11.32 -15.86
C GLU A 64 4.15 -12.13 -15.29
N PRO A 65 4.05 -12.44 -13.98
CA PRO A 65 2.85 -13.05 -13.43
C PRO A 65 1.58 -12.22 -13.67
N ALA A 66 1.63 -10.90 -13.49
CA ALA A 66 0.50 -10.03 -13.75
C ALA A 66 0.11 -10.03 -15.25
N ARG A 67 1.08 -10.00 -16.15
CA ARG A 67 0.85 -10.17 -17.58
C ARG A 67 0.18 -11.50 -17.92
N LYS A 68 0.60 -12.58 -17.26
CA LYS A 68 0.00 -13.90 -17.46
C LYS A 68 -1.47 -13.90 -17.06
N TYR A 69 -1.83 -13.31 -15.93
CA TYR A 69 -3.23 -13.19 -15.51
C TYR A 69 -4.09 -12.42 -16.53
N LEU A 70 -3.55 -11.33 -17.09
CA LEU A 70 -4.25 -10.59 -18.16
C LEU A 70 -4.50 -11.46 -19.40
N HIS A 71 -3.51 -12.24 -19.82
CA HIS A 71 -3.66 -13.15 -20.97
C HIS A 71 -4.68 -14.27 -20.70
N GLU A 72 -4.69 -14.82 -19.47
CA GLU A 72 -5.68 -15.82 -19.06
C GLU A 72 -7.11 -15.26 -19.06
N MET A 73 -7.26 -13.95 -18.84
CA MET A 73 -8.53 -13.23 -18.98
C MET A 73 -8.88 -12.86 -20.42
N GLY A 74 -8.04 -13.20 -21.39
CA GLY A 74 -8.28 -12.92 -22.81
C GLY A 74 -7.80 -11.55 -23.28
N MET A 75 -6.98 -10.84 -22.49
CA MET A 75 -6.43 -9.55 -22.93
C MET A 75 -5.40 -9.75 -24.06
N PRO A 76 -5.45 -8.90 -25.12
CA PRO A 76 -4.56 -9.02 -26.26
C PRO A 76 -3.09 -8.85 -25.88
N LYS A 77 -2.23 -9.72 -26.41
CA LYS A 77 -0.77 -9.64 -26.15
C LYS A 77 -0.17 -8.35 -26.70
N GLU A 78 -0.68 -7.86 -27.81
CA GLU A 78 -0.24 -6.66 -28.52
C GLU A 78 -0.55 -5.37 -27.74
N ARG A 79 -1.34 -5.47 -26.68
CA ARG A 79 -1.77 -4.34 -25.84
C ARG A 79 -1.42 -4.55 -24.37
N THR A 80 -0.48 -5.46 -24.09
CA THR A 80 -0.07 -5.80 -22.74
C THR A 80 1.46 -5.79 -22.65
N TYR A 81 2.01 -4.74 -22.00
CA TYR A 81 3.45 -4.50 -21.95
C TYR A 81 3.93 -4.46 -20.50
N VAL A 82 4.89 -5.33 -20.14
CA VAL A 82 5.50 -5.31 -18.80
C VAL A 82 6.44 -4.12 -18.71
N THR A 83 6.15 -3.20 -17.80
CA THR A 83 6.92 -1.97 -17.60
C THR A 83 7.86 -2.02 -16.39
N GLY A 84 7.64 -2.96 -15.48
CA GLY A 84 8.23 -2.91 -14.16
C GLY A 84 7.51 -1.92 -13.22
N SER A 85 7.80 -2.00 -11.93
CA SER A 85 7.27 -1.06 -10.95
C SER A 85 8.11 0.22 -10.93
N PRO A 86 7.50 1.42 -10.92
CA PRO A 86 8.23 2.68 -10.80
C PRO A 86 8.80 2.91 -9.39
N MET A 87 8.45 2.05 -8.42
CA MET A 87 8.83 2.26 -7.02
C MET A 87 10.35 2.26 -6.82
N ALA A 88 11.08 1.40 -7.54
CA ALA A 88 12.54 1.38 -7.46
C ALA A 88 13.15 2.71 -7.92
N GLU A 89 12.66 3.27 -9.03
CA GLU A 89 13.10 4.58 -9.54
C GLU A 89 12.78 5.70 -8.56
N VAL A 90 11.56 5.68 -7.98
CA VAL A 90 11.14 6.68 -6.98
C VAL A 90 12.02 6.62 -5.73
N LEU A 91 12.31 5.41 -5.22
CA LEU A 91 13.17 5.24 -4.05
C LEU A 91 14.60 5.70 -4.33
N HIS A 92 15.20 5.27 -5.45
CA HIS A 92 16.55 5.70 -5.83
C HIS A 92 16.65 7.21 -6.05
N GLY A 93 15.65 7.81 -6.71
CA GLY A 93 15.61 9.27 -6.93
C GLY A 93 15.43 10.10 -5.65
N ASN A 94 15.02 9.46 -4.54
CA ASN A 94 14.86 10.10 -3.24
C ASN A 94 15.87 9.59 -2.19
N LEU A 95 16.80 8.71 -2.55
CA LEU A 95 17.67 8.01 -1.61
C LEU A 95 18.44 8.99 -0.70
N GLU A 96 19.06 10.00 -1.27
CA GLU A 96 19.79 11.02 -0.52
C GLU A 96 18.92 11.72 0.55
N LYS A 97 17.66 12.05 0.21
CA LYS A 97 16.73 12.67 1.16
C LYS A 97 16.27 11.70 2.24
N ILE A 98 16.16 10.43 1.89
CA ILE A 98 15.78 9.36 2.83
C ILE A 98 16.93 9.14 3.83
N GLU A 99 18.18 9.01 3.35
CA GLU A 99 19.35 8.77 4.18
C GLU A 99 19.68 9.98 5.09
N ASN A 100 19.44 11.19 4.61
CA ASN A 100 19.67 12.43 5.37
C ASN A 100 18.49 12.79 6.31
N SER A 101 17.46 11.95 6.42
CA SER A 101 16.38 12.19 7.36
C SER A 101 16.87 12.06 8.82
N ASN A 102 16.55 13.03 9.65
CA ASN A 102 16.86 13.02 11.08
C ASN A 102 15.77 12.32 11.93
N VAL A 103 14.91 11.54 11.30
CA VAL A 103 13.75 10.93 11.98
C VAL A 103 14.15 9.99 13.11
N LEU A 104 15.23 9.25 12.98
CA LEU A 104 15.74 8.37 14.04
C LEU A 104 16.10 9.16 15.30
N GLU A 105 16.86 10.23 15.15
CA GLU A 105 17.24 11.13 16.26
C GLU A 105 15.99 11.79 16.87
N ARG A 106 15.10 12.31 16.02
CA ARG A 106 13.87 13.00 16.42
C ARG A 106 12.93 12.10 17.23
N LEU A 107 12.88 10.80 16.90
CA LEU A 107 12.04 9.82 17.58
C LEU A 107 12.80 9.01 18.64
N GLY A 108 14.10 9.21 18.80
CA GLY A 108 14.93 8.53 19.81
C GLY A 108 15.18 7.06 19.52
N PHE A 109 15.20 6.65 18.23
CA PHE A 109 15.52 5.29 17.82
C PHE A 109 16.98 5.13 17.38
N ALA A 110 17.54 3.99 17.69
CA ALA A 110 18.84 3.57 17.15
C ALA A 110 18.64 2.54 16.01
N PRO A 111 19.48 2.55 14.97
CA PRO A 111 19.41 1.59 13.88
C PRO A 111 19.41 0.14 14.38
N ASN A 112 18.56 -0.69 13.79
CA ASN A 112 18.36 -2.11 14.13
C ASN A 112 17.93 -2.39 15.59
N LYS A 113 17.38 -1.38 16.28
CA LYS A 113 16.93 -1.50 17.68
C LYS A 113 15.44 -1.24 17.87
N TYR A 114 14.66 -1.30 16.82
CA TYR A 114 13.20 -1.16 16.85
C TYR A 114 12.56 -1.97 15.73
N ILE A 115 11.29 -2.26 15.89
CA ILE A 115 10.43 -2.87 14.86
C ILE A 115 9.52 -1.77 14.31
N LEU A 116 9.41 -1.68 12.98
CA LEU A 116 8.47 -0.77 12.32
C LEU A 116 7.20 -1.52 11.93
N LEU A 117 6.08 -1.10 12.46
CA LEU A 117 4.78 -1.72 12.19
C LEU A 117 3.90 -0.79 11.34
N SER A 118 3.39 -1.35 10.24
CA SER A 118 2.36 -0.73 9.40
C SER A 118 1.15 -1.66 9.30
N ALA A 119 0.03 -1.23 9.87
CA ALA A 119 -1.22 -2.00 9.83
C ALA A 119 -2.41 -1.05 9.70
N HIS A 120 -2.80 -0.75 8.46
CA HIS A 120 -3.86 0.23 8.17
C HIS A 120 -5.00 -0.31 7.33
N ARG A 121 -5.05 -1.60 7.03
CA ARG A 121 -6.18 -2.16 6.31
C ARG A 121 -7.40 -2.23 7.21
N GLU A 122 -8.54 -1.77 6.69
CA GLU A 122 -9.81 -1.74 7.42
C GLU A 122 -10.23 -3.15 7.87
N GLU A 123 -10.01 -4.17 7.04
CA GLU A 123 -10.35 -5.56 7.34
C GLU A 123 -9.64 -6.11 8.60
N ASN A 124 -8.45 -5.59 8.89
CA ASN A 124 -7.69 -5.99 10.09
C ASN A 124 -8.22 -5.37 11.38
N ILE A 125 -9.01 -4.30 11.26
CA ILE A 125 -9.50 -3.53 12.40
C ILE A 125 -11.02 -3.52 12.52
N ASP A 126 -11.78 -3.88 11.49
CA ASP A 126 -13.24 -3.76 11.49
C ASP A 126 -13.94 -4.82 12.32
N THR A 127 -13.42 -6.04 12.37
CA THR A 127 -13.97 -7.07 13.26
C THR A 127 -13.23 -7.08 14.60
N GLU A 128 -13.98 -7.24 15.69
CA GLU A 128 -13.39 -7.31 17.04
C GLU A 128 -12.37 -8.45 17.16
N LYS A 129 -12.67 -9.61 16.57
CA LYS A 129 -11.79 -10.78 16.57
C LYS A 129 -10.46 -10.48 15.90
N ASN A 130 -10.46 -9.88 14.71
CA ASN A 130 -9.24 -9.57 13.97
C ASN A 130 -8.42 -8.49 14.69
N PHE A 131 -9.10 -7.48 15.21
CA PHE A 131 -8.51 -6.41 16.00
C PHE A 131 -7.76 -6.95 17.23
N VAL A 132 -8.44 -7.74 18.07
CA VAL A 132 -7.84 -8.33 19.29
C VAL A 132 -6.70 -9.28 18.93
N SER A 133 -6.85 -10.07 17.87
CA SER A 133 -5.81 -10.99 17.40
C SER A 133 -4.55 -10.24 16.96
N LEU A 134 -4.70 -9.18 16.16
CA LEU A 134 -3.61 -8.36 15.67
C LEU A 134 -2.84 -7.70 16.83
N PHE A 135 -3.54 -7.00 17.71
CA PHE A 135 -2.88 -6.29 18.81
C PHE A 135 -2.31 -7.21 19.89
N THR A 136 -2.90 -8.40 20.06
CA THR A 136 -2.29 -9.45 20.89
C THR A 136 -0.97 -9.93 20.29
N ALA A 137 -0.92 -10.13 18.96
CA ALA A 137 0.31 -10.51 18.29
C ALA A 137 1.39 -9.43 18.40
N ILE A 138 1.02 -8.15 18.26
CA ILE A 138 1.92 -7.01 18.44
C ILE A 138 2.51 -6.98 19.85
N ASN A 139 1.70 -7.15 20.88
CA ASN A 139 2.18 -7.24 22.27
C ASN A 139 3.15 -8.41 22.48
N LYS A 140 2.84 -9.58 21.91
CA LYS A 140 3.74 -10.74 21.96
C LYS A 140 5.07 -10.50 21.24
N LEU A 141 5.07 -9.78 20.12
CA LEU A 141 6.29 -9.40 19.42
C LEU A 141 7.15 -8.47 20.28
N ALA A 142 6.55 -7.45 20.89
CA ALA A 142 7.25 -6.54 21.80
C ALA A 142 7.91 -7.30 22.96
N GLN A 143 7.20 -8.27 23.54
CA GLN A 143 7.73 -9.10 24.64
C GLN A 143 8.84 -10.05 24.17
N LYS A 144 8.63 -10.69 23.02
CA LYS A 144 9.57 -11.69 22.48
C LYS A 144 10.93 -11.08 22.11
N TYR A 145 10.91 -9.92 21.48
CA TYR A 145 12.14 -9.28 21.00
C TYR A 145 12.72 -8.27 21.98
N ASP A 146 11.96 -7.92 23.01
CA ASP A 146 12.31 -6.90 23.99
C ASP A 146 12.76 -5.57 23.34
N MET A 147 12.05 -5.18 22.30
CA MET A 147 12.36 -3.99 21.48
C MET A 147 11.14 -3.07 21.38
N PRO A 148 11.35 -1.75 21.25
CA PRO A 148 10.27 -0.86 20.90
C PRO A 148 9.69 -1.19 19.52
N ILE A 149 8.38 -1.07 19.41
CA ILE A 149 7.63 -1.20 18.15
C ILE A 149 7.06 0.17 17.81
N LEU A 150 7.55 0.77 16.74
CA LEU A 150 6.95 1.99 16.19
C LEU A 150 5.77 1.62 15.31
N TYR A 151 4.58 1.93 15.77
CA TYR A 151 3.35 1.69 15.03
C TYR A 151 2.88 2.98 14.34
N SER A 152 3.08 3.04 13.02
CA SER A 152 2.48 4.11 12.19
C SER A 152 0.96 3.91 12.16
N CYS A 153 0.27 4.62 13.05
CA CYS A 153 -1.13 4.38 13.38
C CYS A 153 -2.06 5.35 12.64
N HIS A 154 -2.97 4.81 11.84
CA HIS A 154 -4.04 5.62 11.26
C HIS A 154 -4.99 6.12 12.38
N PRO A 155 -5.57 7.33 12.28
CA PRO A 155 -6.49 7.87 13.30
C PRO A 155 -7.64 6.94 13.68
N ARG A 156 -8.19 6.17 12.74
CA ARG A 156 -9.24 5.17 13.00
C ARG A 156 -8.78 4.07 13.96
N SER A 157 -7.55 3.54 13.75
CA SER A 157 -7.01 2.48 14.61
C SER A 157 -6.78 2.98 16.03
N ARG A 158 -6.29 4.22 16.17
CA ARG A 158 -6.11 4.88 17.48
C ARG A 158 -7.45 5.01 18.20
N LYS A 159 -8.46 5.58 17.53
CA LYS A 159 -9.80 5.75 18.11
C LYS A 159 -10.40 4.42 18.58
N ARG A 160 -10.19 3.35 17.80
CA ARG A 160 -10.71 2.03 18.15
C ARG A 160 -9.97 1.42 19.34
N LEU A 161 -8.65 1.59 19.44
CA LEU A 161 -7.87 1.18 20.62
C LEU A 161 -8.40 1.85 21.88
N GLU A 162 -8.67 3.15 21.82
CA GLU A 162 -9.26 3.90 22.93
C GLU A 162 -10.66 3.38 23.32
N GLN A 163 -11.49 3.08 22.32
CA GLN A 163 -12.87 2.58 22.54
C GLN A 163 -12.91 1.16 23.12
N THR A 164 -12.01 0.28 22.69
CA THR A 164 -11.98 -1.11 23.16
C THR A 164 -11.30 -1.27 24.51
N GLY A 165 -10.56 -0.25 24.98
CA GLY A 165 -9.76 -0.34 26.20
C GLY A 165 -8.63 -1.37 26.12
N PHE A 166 -8.26 -1.82 24.91
CA PHE A 166 -7.18 -2.79 24.73
C PHE A 166 -5.83 -2.20 25.19
N LYS A 167 -5.17 -2.90 26.10
CA LYS A 167 -3.87 -2.45 26.64
C LYS A 167 -2.73 -2.90 25.74
N LEU A 168 -2.08 -1.94 25.11
CA LEU A 168 -0.81 -2.16 24.42
C LEU A 168 0.34 -2.32 25.41
N ASP A 169 1.32 -3.13 25.04
CA ASP A 169 2.59 -3.20 25.75
C ASP A 169 3.28 -1.83 25.73
N SER A 170 3.95 -1.45 26.81
CA SER A 170 4.58 -0.13 26.96
C SER A 170 5.67 0.16 25.91
N ARG A 171 6.19 -0.88 25.26
CA ARG A 171 7.14 -0.76 24.15
C ARG A 171 6.49 -0.45 22.80
N VAL A 172 5.16 -0.52 22.69
CA VAL A 172 4.44 -0.16 21.45
C VAL A 172 4.17 1.34 21.47
N ILE A 173 4.86 2.05 20.58
CA ILE A 173 4.80 3.51 20.44
C ILE A 173 3.94 3.83 19.23
N MET A 174 2.76 4.40 19.49
CA MET A 174 1.87 4.85 18.42
C MET A 174 2.29 6.22 17.90
N HIS A 175 2.50 6.32 16.62
CA HIS A 175 2.84 7.56 15.93
C HIS A 175 1.84 7.84 14.80
N GLU A 176 1.58 9.10 14.52
CA GLU A 176 0.83 9.50 13.33
C GLU A 176 1.56 9.10 12.06
N PRO A 177 0.85 8.97 10.92
CA PRO A 177 1.50 8.66 9.65
C PRO A 177 2.65 9.63 9.34
N LEU A 178 3.78 9.07 9.00
CA LEU A 178 4.99 9.83 8.66
C LEU A 178 5.06 10.14 7.18
N GLY A 179 5.78 11.19 6.82
CA GLY A 179 6.07 11.52 5.43
C GLY A 179 6.95 10.46 4.75
N PHE A 180 6.95 10.47 3.41
CA PHE A 180 7.63 9.47 2.58
C PHE A 180 9.12 9.27 2.94
N HIS A 181 9.89 10.33 3.08
CA HIS A 181 11.33 10.23 3.38
C HIS A 181 11.59 9.66 4.77
N ASP A 182 10.87 10.16 5.78
CA ASP A 182 10.99 9.71 7.17
C ASP A 182 10.59 8.24 7.31
N TYR A 183 9.47 7.85 6.70
CA TYR A 183 8.98 6.48 6.77
C TYR A 183 9.97 5.50 6.12
N ASN A 184 10.51 5.83 4.94
CA ASN A 184 11.50 4.99 4.27
C ASN A 184 12.83 4.96 5.03
N CYS A 185 13.26 6.07 5.63
CA CYS A 185 14.44 6.09 6.51
C CYS A 185 14.25 5.12 7.70
N LEU A 186 13.09 5.17 8.34
CA LEU A 186 12.77 4.23 9.43
C LEU A 186 12.73 2.78 8.93
N GLN A 187 12.17 2.53 7.75
CA GLN A 187 12.09 1.19 7.16
C GLN A 187 13.48 0.62 6.85
N MET A 188 14.39 1.43 6.33
CA MET A 188 15.77 1.03 6.03
C MET A 188 16.59 0.72 7.29
N ASN A 189 16.26 1.32 8.41
CA ASN A 189 17.01 1.20 9.66
C ASN A 189 16.29 0.34 10.72
N ALA A 190 15.12 -0.21 10.44
CA ALA A 190 14.41 -1.09 11.35
C ALA A 190 15.10 -2.46 11.48
N PHE A 191 14.90 -3.09 12.62
CA PHE A 191 15.27 -4.51 12.81
C PHE A 191 14.36 -5.42 11.96
N ALA A 192 13.05 -5.09 11.88
CA ALA A 192 12.05 -5.77 11.08
C ALA A 192 10.86 -4.82 10.81
#